data_dfc11c93c0b066f71cd28833e9430452
#
_entry.id   dfc11c93c0b066f71cd28833e9430452
#
_cell.length_a   1.000
_cell.length_b   1.000
_cell.length_c   1.000
_cell.angle_alpha   90.00
_cell.angle_beta   90.00
_cell.angle_gamma   90.00
#
_symmetry.space_group_name_H-M   'P 1'
#
loop_
_entity.id
_entity.type
_entity.pdbx_description
1 polymer ?
#
loop_
_entity_poly.entity_id
_entity_poly.type
_entity_poly.pdbx_seq_one_letter_code
_entity_poly.pdbx_strand_id
1 'polypeptide(L)'
;MTALVMSVQPSWAQVTGDAPGVRPDAIVDLKTDEGIGLVKGQWRYSNVKVVDIDHRSPGADLAPSGPPNRTQDIDVHAGAVEFDDSQWEQIGPNKLEERRSTGRLCFNWYRTSVTIPDKIGSFDPTGSTVVFEVTIDDYAEVWVDGKLPLVLGQPGGQLIKGFNAPNRVVLARNAQPGQKIQLAVFGINGPLSNPPGNFIWVRSATLDFYKTNQIGSTQFVKTEITQVDPSLDAIVSSDAKLEKLAGGFLFTEGPVWVPSTATTSGYLLFSDPNANTIYRWSPEGQVSVFRTKSGYSGFNVGEYHQPGSNGLTLDSKGRLTINQHGNRRVIRVEPRGNITVLVTIMTASVSIARTIWCIAPMARCTLPTRHSVCRTCSTIRVRSCHTAASIA
;
A
#
# COMPACT_ATOMS: atom_id res chain seq x y z
N MET A 1 46.28 14.25 -4.73
CA MET A 1 45.39 13.86 -3.63
C MET A 1 44.00 14.14 -4.08
N THR A 2 43.30 13.13 -4.56
CA THR A 2 41.91 13.24 -5.06
C THR A 2 40.99 12.82 -3.90
N ALA A 3 40.26 13.76 -3.34
CA ALA A 3 39.32 13.49 -2.27
C ALA A 3 38.09 12.76 -2.86
N LEU A 4 37.88 11.54 -2.43
CA LEU A 4 36.69 10.75 -2.72
C LEU A 4 35.56 11.28 -1.81
N VAL A 5 34.67 12.09 -2.36
CA VAL A 5 33.45 12.50 -1.66
C VAL A 5 32.47 11.33 -1.78
N MET A 6 32.39 10.50 -0.74
CA MET A 6 31.27 9.56 -0.58
C MET A 6 30.02 10.37 -0.26
N SER A 7 29.13 10.50 -1.22
CA SER A 7 27.77 10.98 -0.97
C SER A 7 27.01 9.89 -0.20
N VAL A 8 26.84 10.08 1.09
CA VAL A 8 25.89 9.31 1.88
C VAL A 8 24.50 9.73 1.40
N GLN A 9 23.86 8.88 0.61
CA GLN A 9 22.46 9.06 0.24
C GLN A 9 21.64 9.00 1.53
N PRO A 10 20.83 10.01 1.84
CA PRO A 10 20.02 9.98 3.05
C PRO A 10 18.98 8.86 2.96
N SER A 11 18.83 8.11 4.04
CA SER A 11 17.96 6.91 4.17
C SER A 11 16.46 7.14 3.95
N TRP A 12 16.04 8.39 3.74
CA TRP A 12 14.63 8.75 3.53
C TRP A 12 14.06 8.37 2.14
N ALA A 13 14.91 8.02 1.17
CA ALA A 13 14.46 7.55 -0.14
C ALA A 13 13.72 6.18 -0.09
N GLN A 14 13.71 5.49 1.06
CA GLN A 14 13.14 4.15 1.21
C GLN A 14 11.70 4.14 1.76
N VAL A 15 11.17 5.25 2.24
CA VAL A 15 9.85 5.30 2.93
C VAL A 15 8.71 5.70 1.99
N THR A 16 8.99 6.08 0.75
CA THR A 16 7.96 6.47 -0.22
C THR A 16 7.37 5.24 -0.91
N GLY A 17 6.09 5.04 -0.74
CA GLY A 17 5.30 4.00 -1.39
C GLY A 17 4.22 3.45 -0.46
N ASP A 18 3.16 2.90 -1.05
CA ASP A 18 2.03 2.39 -0.29
C ASP A 18 2.41 1.17 0.56
N ALA A 19 1.77 1.05 1.72
CA ALA A 19 1.85 -0.14 2.55
C ALA A 19 1.28 -1.36 1.81
N PRO A 20 1.85 -2.57 1.99
CA PRO A 20 1.33 -3.77 1.36
C PRO A 20 -0.14 -3.99 1.67
N GLY A 21 -0.95 -4.32 0.67
CA GLY A 21 -2.39 -4.58 0.78
C GLY A 21 -2.73 -6.04 1.06
N VAL A 22 -1.77 -6.85 1.47
CA VAL A 22 -1.91 -8.29 1.78
C VAL A 22 -1.91 -8.53 3.28
N ARG A 23 -2.26 -9.75 3.69
CA ARG A 23 -2.14 -10.14 5.09
C ARG A 23 -0.66 -10.13 5.53
N PRO A 24 -0.33 -9.54 6.69
CA PRO A 24 1.02 -9.60 7.22
C PRO A 24 1.42 -11.03 7.60
N ASP A 25 2.71 -11.34 7.48
CA ASP A 25 3.29 -12.60 7.89
C ASP A 25 3.43 -12.70 9.41
N ALA A 26 3.61 -11.56 10.07
CA ALA A 26 3.59 -11.44 11.53
C ALA A 26 3.02 -10.09 11.96
N ILE A 27 2.40 -10.05 13.13
CA ILE A 27 1.80 -8.85 13.72
C ILE A 27 2.30 -8.73 15.15
N VAL A 28 2.69 -7.53 15.55
CA VAL A 28 2.97 -7.17 16.96
C VAL A 28 1.92 -6.13 17.38
N ASP A 29 1.06 -6.51 18.32
CA ASP A 29 0.04 -5.60 18.86
C ASP A 29 0.66 -4.72 19.96
N LEU A 30 0.82 -3.44 19.65
CA LEU A 30 1.40 -2.44 20.55
C LEU A 30 0.45 -2.00 21.67
N LYS A 31 -0.77 -2.53 21.71
CA LYS A 31 -1.74 -2.33 22.79
C LYS A 31 -1.67 -3.42 23.86
N THR A 32 -0.74 -4.35 23.74
CA THR A 32 -0.49 -5.42 24.72
C THR A 32 0.87 -5.26 25.40
N ASP A 33 0.97 -5.70 26.64
CA ASP A 33 2.24 -5.70 27.39
C ASP A 33 3.29 -6.57 26.68
N GLU A 34 2.88 -7.70 26.10
CA GLU A 34 3.74 -8.58 25.31
C GLU A 34 4.29 -7.86 24.09
N GLY A 35 3.41 -7.23 23.29
CA GLY A 35 3.79 -6.58 22.03
C GLY A 35 4.68 -5.37 22.24
N ILE A 36 4.31 -4.48 23.19
CA ILE A 36 5.13 -3.29 23.47
C ILE A 36 6.48 -3.68 24.11
N GLY A 37 6.48 -4.70 24.94
CA GLY A 37 7.70 -5.25 25.54
C GLY A 37 8.63 -5.87 24.50
N LEU A 38 8.08 -6.61 23.54
CA LEU A 38 8.85 -7.24 22.44
C LEU A 38 9.63 -6.20 21.62
N VAL A 39 9.04 -5.05 21.37
CA VAL A 39 9.68 -3.95 20.62
C VAL A 39 10.41 -2.95 21.52
N LYS A 40 10.54 -3.24 22.82
CA LYS A 40 11.18 -2.39 23.83
C LYS A 40 10.62 -0.96 23.83
N GLY A 41 9.31 -0.84 23.58
CA GLY A 41 8.61 0.43 23.51
C GLY A 41 8.05 0.89 24.85
N GLN A 42 7.75 2.18 24.94
CA GLN A 42 7.02 2.79 26.05
C GLN A 42 6.15 3.90 25.51
N TRP A 43 4.85 3.77 25.69
CA TRP A 43 3.94 4.83 25.27
C TRP A 43 4.00 6.03 26.22
N ARG A 44 4.01 7.21 25.64
CA ARG A 44 3.91 8.50 26.31
C ARG A 44 2.78 9.31 25.72
N TYR A 45 2.12 10.09 26.55
CA TYR A 45 0.93 10.85 26.22
C TYR A 45 1.01 12.30 26.68
N SER A 46 0.50 13.21 25.87
CA SER A 46 0.25 14.60 26.24
C SER A 46 -0.99 15.16 25.56
N ASN A 47 -1.78 15.91 26.32
CA ASN A 47 -2.77 16.80 25.73
C ASN A 47 -2.09 17.94 24.99
N VAL A 48 -2.80 18.49 23.99
CA VAL A 48 -2.36 19.64 23.21
C VAL A 48 -3.34 20.79 23.43
N LYS A 49 -2.80 21.98 23.66
CA LYS A 49 -3.59 23.21 23.78
C LYS A 49 -3.59 23.95 22.45
N VAL A 50 -4.67 24.63 22.15
CA VAL A 50 -4.73 25.66 21.11
C VAL A 50 -4.42 26.98 21.76
N VAL A 51 -3.43 27.71 21.25
CA VAL A 51 -2.93 28.96 21.80
C VAL A 51 -2.94 30.05 20.75
N ASP A 52 -3.23 31.27 21.18
CA ASP A 52 -3.11 32.46 20.33
C ASP A 52 -1.64 32.83 20.17
N ILE A 53 -1.23 33.06 18.94
CA ILE A 53 0.13 33.50 18.62
C ILE A 53 0.12 34.72 17.69
N ASP A 54 1.14 35.52 17.78
CA ASP A 54 1.47 36.53 16.78
C ASP A 54 2.29 35.87 15.66
N HIS A 55 1.84 36.03 14.43
CA HIS A 55 2.49 35.49 13.26
C HIS A 55 2.52 36.51 12.13
N ARG A 56 3.11 36.18 10.99
CA ARG A 56 3.09 37.00 9.79
C ARG A 56 2.27 36.33 8.69
N SER A 57 1.53 37.17 7.98
CA SER A 57 0.86 36.73 6.75
C SER A 57 1.89 36.30 5.69
N PRO A 58 1.49 35.47 4.72
CA PRO A 58 2.37 35.11 3.62
C PRO A 58 2.84 36.35 2.86
N GLY A 59 4.13 36.46 2.58
CA GLY A 59 4.72 37.41 1.67
C GLY A 59 4.65 36.91 0.21
N ALA A 60 5.27 37.70 -0.69
CA ALA A 60 5.34 37.32 -2.11
C ALA A 60 6.13 36.01 -2.40
N ASP A 61 7.02 35.69 -1.46
CA ASP A 61 7.82 34.44 -1.46
C ASP A 61 7.10 33.26 -0.79
N LEU A 62 5.83 33.43 -0.40
CA LEU A 62 5.01 32.49 0.36
C LEU A 62 5.54 32.16 1.77
N ALA A 63 6.64 32.77 2.19
CA ALA A 63 7.12 32.70 3.57
C ALA A 63 6.31 33.64 4.49
N PRO A 64 6.34 33.44 5.81
CA PRO A 64 5.63 34.31 6.75
C PRO A 64 6.37 35.67 6.93
N SER A 65 6.55 36.41 5.83
CA SER A 65 7.28 37.67 5.72
C SER A 65 6.36 38.90 5.54
N GLY A 66 5.06 38.69 5.38
CA GLY A 66 4.05 39.73 5.19
C GLY A 66 3.71 40.52 6.47
N PRO A 67 2.60 41.27 6.47
CA PRO A 67 2.15 42.02 7.62
C PRO A 67 1.91 41.15 8.86
N PRO A 68 2.03 41.69 10.08
CA PRO A 68 1.69 40.97 11.30
C PRO A 68 0.25 40.46 11.26
N ASN A 69 0.06 39.25 11.74
CA ASN A 69 -1.23 38.56 11.79
C ASN A 69 -1.34 37.83 13.12
N ARG A 70 -2.49 37.92 13.76
CA ARG A 70 -2.83 37.12 14.93
C ARG A 70 -3.57 35.85 14.51
N THR A 71 -3.07 34.74 14.96
CA THR A 71 -3.65 33.41 14.61
C THR A 71 -3.51 32.44 15.77
N GLN A 72 -3.86 31.20 15.55
CA GLN A 72 -3.74 30.15 16.55
C GLN A 72 -2.75 29.09 16.10
N ASP A 73 -2.10 28.49 17.08
CA ASP A 73 -1.22 27.34 16.90
C ASP A 73 -1.50 26.30 17.99
N ILE A 74 -0.87 25.16 17.88
CA ILE A 74 -0.88 24.13 18.91
C ILE A 74 0.34 24.30 19.82
N ASP A 75 0.12 24.19 21.12
CA ASP A 75 1.17 24.08 22.13
C ASP A 75 1.21 22.61 22.56
N VAL A 76 1.86 21.88 21.80
CA VAL A 76 3.21 21.36 21.62
C VAL A 76 3.36 20.76 20.23
N HIS A 77 4.47 21.00 19.56
CA HIS A 77 4.86 20.38 18.30
C HIS A 77 5.80 19.19 18.55
N ALA A 78 5.25 18.01 18.75
CA ALA A 78 6.02 16.85 19.21
C ALA A 78 6.33 15.80 18.11
N GLY A 79 6.32 16.21 16.84
CA GLY A 79 6.70 15.36 15.73
C GLY A 79 8.18 15.04 15.64
N ALA A 80 9.05 15.97 16.08
CA ALA A 80 10.51 15.85 15.95
C ALA A 80 11.09 14.69 16.79
N VAL A 81 12.18 14.09 16.31
CA VAL A 81 12.89 13.00 17.02
C VAL A 81 13.48 13.51 18.32
N GLU A 82 14.07 14.70 18.29
CA GLU A 82 14.78 15.32 19.40
C GLU A 82 13.83 15.93 20.44
N PHE A 83 12.53 15.86 20.22
CA PHE A 83 11.55 16.39 21.16
C PHE A 83 11.66 15.65 22.50
N ASP A 84 11.86 16.41 23.58
CA ASP A 84 11.93 15.86 24.94
C ASP A 84 10.53 15.61 25.51
N ASP A 85 10.14 14.34 25.51
CA ASP A 85 8.89 13.87 26.10
C ASP A 85 9.08 13.24 27.48
N SER A 86 10.23 13.46 28.12
CA SER A 86 10.58 12.82 29.40
C SER A 86 9.59 13.15 30.52
N GLN A 87 8.96 14.32 30.48
CA GLN A 87 7.98 14.80 31.45
C GLN A 87 6.54 14.38 31.13
N TRP A 88 6.34 13.68 30.03
CA TRP A 88 4.99 13.24 29.65
C TRP A 88 4.53 12.04 30.47
N GLU A 89 3.22 11.91 30.57
CA GLU A 89 2.61 10.73 31.20
C GLU A 89 3.05 9.45 30.47
N GLN A 90 3.67 8.54 31.20
CA GLN A 90 3.91 7.18 30.72
C GLN A 90 2.62 6.37 30.90
N ILE A 91 2.12 5.84 29.82
CA ILE A 91 0.88 5.06 29.82
C ILE A 91 1.17 3.61 29.47
N GLY A 92 0.50 2.68 30.14
CA GLY A 92 0.52 1.27 29.77
C GLY A 92 -0.22 1.06 28.43
N PRO A 93 0.10 0.01 27.69
CA PRO A 93 -0.50 -0.26 26.39
C PRO A 93 -2.02 -0.44 26.47
N ASN A 94 -2.55 -1.03 27.52
CA ASN A 94 -3.98 -1.17 27.77
C ASN A 94 -4.69 0.17 28.03
N LYS A 95 -3.95 1.20 28.41
CA LYS A 95 -4.49 2.55 28.65
C LYS A 95 -4.61 3.40 27.37
N LEU A 96 -4.16 2.91 26.24
CA LEU A 96 -4.38 3.53 24.94
C LEU A 96 -5.87 3.60 24.58
N GLU A 97 -6.72 2.74 25.15
CA GLU A 97 -8.17 2.75 24.96
C GLU A 97 -8.90 3.77 25.85
N GLU A 98 -8.21 4.38 26.81
CA GLU A 98 -8.82 5.40 27.64
C GLU A 98 -9.16 6.62 26.79
N ARG A 99 -10.38 7.12 26.96
CA ARG A 99 -10.87 8.33 26.31
C ARG A 99 -10.23 9.55 26.95
N ARG A 100 -9.50 10.31 26.17
CA ARG A 100 -8.67 11.44 26.63
C ARG A 100 -9.00 12.70 25.85
N SER A 101 -8.47 13.85 26.28
CA SER A 101 -8.66 15.14 25.61
C SER A 101 -10.14 15.51 25.44
N THR A 102 -10.81 15.76 26.56
CA THR A 102 -12.22 16.16 26.53
C THR A 102 -12.39 17.62 26.08
N GLY A 103 -13.35 17.88 25.22
CA GLY A 103 -13.69 19.23 24.78
C GLY A 103 -14.35 19.22 23.40
N ARG A 104 -14.51 20.42 22.85
CA ARG A 104 -15.06 20.58 21.50
C ARG A 104 -13.98 20.46 20.45
N LEU A 105 -12.81 21.03 20.70
CA LEU A 105 -11.61 20.84 19.90
C LEU A 105 -10.63 20.07 20.77
N CYS A 106 -10.32 18.85 20.38
CA CYS A 106 -9.41 17.99 21.10
C CYS A 106 -8.27 17.57 20.20
N PHE A 107 -7.06 17.74 20.73
CA PHE A 107 -5.81 17.29 20.10
C PHE A 107 -4.94 16.64 21.17
N ASN A 108 -4.21 15.61 20.79
CA ASN A 108 -3.24 14.97 21.68
C ASN A 108 -2.09 14.34 20.92
N TRP A 109 -1.02 14.04 21.65
CA TRP A 109 0.09 13.27 21.15
C TRP A 109 0.21 11.94 21.88
N TYR A 110 0.47 10.88 21.11
CA TYR A 110 0.99 9.61 21.58
C TYR A 110 2.38 9.41 20.99
N ARG A 111 3.38 9.13 21.82
CA ARG A 111 4.74 8.89 21.36
C ARG A 111 5.28 7.58 21.89
N THR A 112 6.06 6.90 21.08
CA THR A 112 6.83 5.72 21.47
C THR A 112 8.02 5.56 20.54
N SER A 113 9.06 4.87 21.01
CA SER A 113 10.11 4.33 20.15
C SER A 113 10.00 2.84 20.12
N VAL A 114 10.07 2.24 18.95
CA VAL A 114 10.03 0.80 18.77
C VAL A 114 11.38 0.31 18.25
N THR A 115 11.79 -0.87 18.70
CA THR A 115 12.98 -1.55 18.20
C THR A 115 12.53 -2.80 17.46
N ILE A 116 12.98 -2.99 16.24
CA ILE A 116 12.68 -4.21 15.47
C ILE A 116 13.27 -5.40 16.25
N PRO A 117 12.44 -6.38 16.65
CA PRO A 117 12.92 -7.52 17.44
C PRO A 117 13.72 -8.50 16.57
N ASP A 118 14.51 -9.35 17.24
CA ASP A 118 15.25 -10.42 16.56
C ASP A 118 14.31 -11.47 15.96
N LYS A 119 13.20 -11.74 16.65
CA LYS A 119 12.16 -12.71 16.24
C LYS A 119 10.80 -12.28 16.75
N ILE A 120 9.74 -12.71 16.03
CA ILE A 120 8.34 -12.60 16.45
C ILE A 120 7.77 -14.03 16.47
N GLY A 121 7.80 -14.69 17.62
CA GLY A 121 7.60 -16.13 17.70
C GLY A 121 8.65 -16.88 16.87
N SER A 122 8.22 -17.61 15.86
CA SER A 122 9.11 -18.30 14.90
C SER A 122 9.50 -17.43 13.69
N PHE A 123 8.89 -16.25 13.51
CA PHE A 123 9.12 -15.39 12.37
C PHE A 123 10.39 -14.56 12.53
N ASP A 124 11.24 -14.53 11.49
CA ASP A 124 12.42 -13.68 11.38
C ASP A 124 12.07 -12.40 10.63
N PRO A 125 12.09 -11.21 11.24
CA PRO A 125 11.72 -9.95 10.60
C PRO A 125 12.79 -9.38 9.67
N THR A 126 13.98 -9.97 9.60
CA THR A 126 15.08 -9.46 8.77
C THR A 126 14.65 -9.32 7.31
N GLY A 127 14.86 -8.16 6.72
CA GLY A 127 14.49 -7.87 5.33
C GLY A 127 13.01 -7.59 5.07
N SER A 128 12.16 -7.63 6.13
CA SER A 128 10.72 -7.38 5.97
C SER A 128 10.41 -5.92 5.66
N THR A 129 9.29 -5.69 4.98
CA THR A 129 8.61 -4.40 5.03
C THR A 129 7.82 -4.34 6.33
N VAL A 130 8.04 -3.29 7.12
CA VAL A 130 7.33 -3.05 8.39
C VAL A 130 6.39 -1.87 8.21
N VAL A 131 5.14 -2.08 8.57
CA VAL A 131 4.07 -1.09 8.52
C VAL A 131 3.56 -0.84 9.93
N PHE A 132 3.47 0.40 10.34
CA PHE A 132 2.70 0.80 11.49
C PHE A 132 1.26 1.05 11.06
N GLU A 133 0.32 0.32 11.63
CA GLU A 133 -1.10 0.56 11.46
C GLU A 133 -1.68 1.08 12.77
N VAL A 134 -2.32 2.25 12.69
CA VAL A 134 -2.98 2.85 13.85
C VAL A 134 -4.35 3.41 13.48
N THR A 135 -5.34 3.12 14.30
CA THR A 135 -6.68 3.73 14.23
C THR A 135 -6.88 4.58 15.48
N ILE A 136 -7.02 5.88 15.26
CA ILE A 136 -7.41 6.84 16.28
C ILE A 136 -8.88 7.18 16.09
N ASP A 137 -9.60 7.39 17.14
CA ASP A 137 -10.89 8.01 17.11
C ASP A 137 -10.71 9.52 17.31
N ASP A 138 -10.85 10.40 16.32
CA ASP A 138 -11.42 10.15 14.96
C ASP A 138 -10.35 10.07 13.86
N TYR A 139 -9.34 10.96 13.87
CA TYR A 139 -8.30 11.11 12.85
C TYR A 139 -6.90 11.13 13.46
N ALA A 140 -5.91 10.78 12.67
CA ALA A 140 -4.52 10.83 13.11
C ALA A 140 -3.56 11.28 12.01
N GLU A 141 -2.53 12.03 12.43
CA GLU A 141 -1.28 12.20 11.71
C GLU A 141 -0.23 11.26 12.33
N VAL A 142 0.52 10.55 11.49
CA VAL A 142 1.58 9.64 11.96
C VAL A 142 2.93 10.16 11.51
N TRP A 143 3.77 10.54 12.47
CA TRP A 143 5.14 10.97 12.25
C TRP A 143 6.11 9.82 12.50
N VAL A 144 7.05 9.63 11.59
CA VAL A 144 8.07 8.58 11.65
C VAL A 144 9.43 9.22 11.59
N ASP A 145 10.27 8.98 12.60
CA ASP A 145 11.60 9.57 12.74
C ASP A 145 11.61 11.10 12.46
N GLY A 146 10.68 11.79 13.09
CA GLY A 146 10.54 13.24 12.99
C GLY A 146 9.98 13.76 11.66
N LYS A 147 9.48 12.89 10.80
CA LYS A 147 8.95 13.27 9.48
C LYS A 147 7.50 12.86 9.35
N LEU A 148 6.70 13.79 8.84
CA LEU A 148 5.34 13.49 8.39
C LEU A 148 5.42 13.05 6.92
N PRO A 149 5.07 11.80 6.60
CA PRO A 149 5.21 11.27 5.24
C PRO A 149 4.12 11.86 4.32
N LEU A 150 4.38 13.05 3.82
CA LEU A 150 3.52 13.74 2.86
C LEU A 150 3.84 13.29 1.45
N VAL A 151 2.82 12.91 0.70
CA VAL A 151 2.92 12.69 -0.75
C VAL A 151 2.03 13.69 -1.45
N LEU A 152 2.65 14.67 -2.11
CA LEU A 152 1.94 15.72 -2.81
C LEU A 152 1.11 15.14 -3.97
N GLY A 153 -0.16 15.53 -4.03
CA GLY A 153 -1.07 15.14 -5.11
C GLY A 153 -1.71 13.75 -4.97
N GLN A 154 -1.47 13.04 -3.88
CA GLN A 154 -2.23 11.84 -3.57
C GLN A 154 -3.51 12.19 -2.82
N PRO A 155 -4.71 11.87 -3.37
CA PRO A 155 -5.96 12.04 -2.65
C PRO A 155 -5.95 11.21 -1.38
N GLY A 156 -6.25 11.84 -0.25
CA GLY A 156 -6.23 11.18 1.05
C GLY A 156 -4.82 10.74 1.45
N GLY A 157 -3.83 11.58 1.17
CA GLY A 157 -2.44 11.32 1.52
C GLY A 157 -2.30 10.65 2.88
N GLN A 158 -1.18 10.08 3.16
CA GLN A 158 -0.91 9.31 4.39
C GLN A 158 -1.12 10.11 5.69
N LEU A 159 -1.49 11.39 5.55
CA LEU A 159 -1.62 12.34 6.63
C LEU A 159 -2.85 12.10 7.50
N ILE A 160 -4.03 12.24 6.91
CA ILE A 160 -5.31 11.99 7.57
C ILE A 160 -6.16 11.14 6.63
N LYS A 161 -6.50 9.94 7.08
CA LYS A 161 -7.41 9.06 6.35
C LYS A 161 -8.86 9.42 6.68
N GLY A 162 -9.82 8.59 6.32
CA GLY A 162 -11.20 8.78 6.71
C GLY A 162 -11.42 8.69 8.23
N PHE A 163 -12.58 9.07 8.65
CA PHE A 163 -13.07 8.97 10.02
C PHE A 163 -12.93 7.53 10.56
N ASN A 164 -12.27 7.37 11.69
CA ASN A 164 -11.99 6.06 12.30
C ASN A 164 -11.34 5.03 11.36
N ALA A 165 -10.65 5.50 10.32
CA ALA A 165 -9.96 4.62 9.39
C ALA A 165 -8.53 4.33 9.84
N PRO A 166 -8.01 3.12 9.57
CA PRO A 166 -6.63 2.80 9.88
C PRO A 166 -5.67 3.65 9.04
N ASN A 167 -4.71 4.28 9.71
CA ASN A 167 -3.54 4.88 9.08
C ASN A 167 -2.45 3.82 8.99
N ARG A 168 -1.97 3.55 7.78
CA ARG A 168 -0.92 2.55 7.52
C ARG A 168 0.30 3.25 6.95
N VAL A 169 1.37 3.27 7.71
CA VAL A 169 2.60 3.99 7.36
C VAL A 169 3.76 3.01 7.31
N VAL A 170 4.48 2.99 6.19
CA VAL A 170 5.68 2.16 6.04
C VAL A 170 6.80 2.72 6.90
N LEU A 171 7.31 1.92 7.83
CA LEU A 171 8.42 2.26 8.70
C LEU A 171 9.77 1.86 8.12
N ALA A 172 9.82 0.68 7.50
CA ALA A 172 11.01 0.13 6.88
C ALA A 172 10.62 -0.78 5.73
N ARG A 173 11.44 -0.85 4.68
CA ARG A 173 11.27 -1.80 3.57
C ARG A 173 12.31 -2.92 3.58
N ASN A 174 13.30 -2.81 4.43
CA ASN A 174 14.34 -3.80 4.65
C ASN A 174 14.73 -3.76 6.13
N ALA A 175 13.80 -4.18 6.99
CA ALA A 175 13.95 -4.13 8.42
C ALA A 175 15.17 -4.92 8.90
N GLN A 176 15.88 -4.36 9.86
CA GLN A 176 16.99 -5.03 10.51
C GLN A 176 16.71 -5.16 12.01
N PRO A 177 16.93 -6.32 12.61
CA PRO A 177 16.88 -6.47 14.06
C PRO A 177 17.73 -5.41 14.76
N GLY A 178 17.20 -4.84 15.85
CA GLY A 178 17.84 -3.74 16.55
C GLY A 178 17.63 -2.33 15.95
N GLN A 179 17.07 -2.22 14.76
CA GLN A 179 16.71 -0.92 14.18
C GLN A 179 15.67 -0.23 15.09
N LYS A 180 15.97 1.00 15.49
CA LYS A 180 15.08 1.85 16.28
C LYS A 180 14.33 2.80 15.38
N ILE A 181 13.05 3.00 15.67
CA ILE A 181 12.17 3.89 14.92
C ILE A 181 11.32 4.66 15.92
N GLN A 182 11.32 5.98 15.82
CA GLN A 182 10.49 6.83 16.65
C GLN A 182 9.14 7.05 15.97
N LEU A 183 8.06 6.86 16.72
CA LEU A 183 6.69 7.10 16.29
C LEU A 183 6.07 8.21 17.13
N ALA A 184 5.44 9.19 16.46
CA ALA A 184 4.59 10.16 17.10
C ALA A 184 3.25 10.22 16.37
N VAL A 185 2.17 10.09 17.09
CA VAL A 185 0.80 10.10 16.55
C VAL A 185 0.08 11.30 17.11
N PHE A 186 -0.31 12.21 16.22
CA PHE A 186 -1.13 13.36 16.56
C PHE A 186 -2.59 13.02 16.34
N GLY A 187 -3.34 12.89 17.43
CA GLY A 187 -4.77 12.58 17.40
C GLY A 187 -5.62 13.85 17.28
N ILE A 188 -6.63 13.79 16.45
CA ILE A 188 -7.54 14.88 16.14
C ILE A 188 -8.98 14.37 16.32
N ASN A 189 -9.75 15.07 17.16
CA ASN A 189 -11.18 14.85 17.26
C ASN A 189 -11.92 15.73 16.23
N GLY A 190 -12.81 15.18 15.45
CA GLY A 190 -13.50 15.87 14.36
C GLY A 190 -14.97 15.50 14.20
N PRO A 191 -15.69 16.17 13.30
CA PRO A 191 -15.23 17.21 12.36
C PRO A 191 -14.97 18.56 13.04
N LEU A 192 -13.91 19.25 12.65
CA LEU A 192 -13.48 20.49 13.31
C LEU A 192 -14.47 21.65 13.12
N SER A 193 -15.15 21.72 11.98
CA SER A 193 -16.12 22.79 11.68
C SER A 193 -17.41 22.70 12.52
N ASN A 194 -17.76 21.52 12.98
CA ASN A 194 -18.89 21.26 13.85
C ASN A 194 -18.54 20.15 14.83
N PRO A 195 -17.62 20.39 15.75
CA PRO A 195 -17.06 19.34 16.59
C PRO A 195 -18.10 18.73 17.53
N PRO A 196 -18.16 17.43 17.65
CA PRO A 196 -18.88 16.76 18.73
C PRO A 196 -18.15 17.01 20.05
N GLY A 197 -18.85 16.96 21.16
CA GLY A 197 -18.23 16.92 22.50
C GLY A 197 -17.68 15.53 22.75
N ASN A 198 -16.56 15.18 22.18
CA ASN A 198 -16.05 13.82 22.13
C ASN A 198 -14.65 13.68 22.72
N PHE A 199 -14.06 12.50 22.60
CA PHE A 199 -12.77 12.13 23.17
C PHE A 199 -11.89 11.55 22.07
N ILE A 200 -10.60 11.44 22.38
CA ILE A 200 -9.62 10.77 21.53
C ILE A 200 -9.10 9.52 22.24
N TRP A 201 -9.01 8.41 21.54
CA TRP A 201 -8.36 7.20 22.04
C TRP A 201 -7.80 6.36 20.89
N VAL A 202 -6.87 5.47 21.18
CA VAL A 202 -6.28 4.54 20.21
C VAL A 202 -7.12 3.27 20.17
N ARG A 203 -7.79 3.00 19.05
CA ARG A 203 -8.59 1.80 18.83
C ARG A 203 -7.75 0.58 18.48
N SER A 204 -6.73 0.77 17.66
CA SER A 204 -5.75 -0.25 17.28
C SER A 204 -4.38 0.38 17.06
N ALA A 205 -3.32 -0.35 17.36
CA ALA A 205 -1.95 0.03 17.05
C ALA A 205 -1.13 -1.26 16.86
N THR A 206 -0.66 -1.53 15.64
CA THR A 206 0.10 -2.73 15.33
C THR A 206 1.35 -2.41 14.53
N LEU A 207 2.36 -3.27 14.63
CA LEU A 207 3.42 -3.39 13.65
C LEU A 207 3.16 -4.63 12.81
N ASP A 208 2.91 -4.42 11.55
CA ASP A 208 2.64 -5.45 10.57
C ASP A 208 3.90 -5.73 9.77
N PHE A 209 4.35 -6.97 9.78
CA PHE A 209 5.56 -7.40 9.10
C PHE A 209 5.20 -8.17 7.84
N TYR A 210 5.76 -7.74 6.73
CA TYR A 210 5.59 -8.37 5.43
C TYR A 210 6.95 -8.83 4.95
N LYS A 211 7.17 -10.13 4.90
CA LYS A 211 8.37 -10.66 4.26
C LYS A 211 8.28 -10.24 2.81
N THR A 212 9.15 -9.33 2.39
CA THR A 212 9.43 -9.22 0.97
C THR A 212 9.79 -10.64 0.58
N ASN A 213 8.98 -11.27 -0.27
CA ASN A 213 9.31 -12.60 -0.73
C ASN A 213 10.70 -12.49 -1.34
N GLN A 214 11.72 -12.70 -0.51
CA GLN A 214 13.04 -13.01 -1.05
C GLN A 214 12.80 -14.30 -1.78
N ILE A 215 12.77 -14.20 -3.08
CA ILE A 215 12.93 -15.35 -3.94
C ILE A 215 14.38 -15.81 -3.70
N GLY A 216 14.55 -16.36 -2.51
CA GLY A 216 15.67 -17.18 -2.18
C GLY A 216 15.33 -18.54 -2.69
N SER A 217 16.06 -18.99 -3.69
CA SER A 217 15.90 -20.27 -4.38
C SER A 217 14.51 -20.45 -4.99
N THR A 218 14.44 -20.37 -6.28
CA THR A 218 13.33 -20.85 -7.12
C THR A 218 12.82 -22.16 -6.55
N GLN A 219 11.65 -22.14 -5.91
CA GLN A 219 11.03 -23.36 -5.41
C GLN A 219 10.40 -24.05 -6.60
N PHE A 220 11.12 -25.02 -7.16
CA PHE A 220 10.53 -25.90 -8.15
C PHE A 220 9.47 -26.75 -7.49
N VAL A 221 8.25 -26.61 -7.94
CA VAL A 221 7.15 -27.48 -7.52
C VAL A 221 7.27 -28.77 -8.32
N LYS A 222 7.25 -29.92 -7.62
CA LYS A 222 7.23 -31.21 -8.30
C LYS A 222 5.93 -31.32 -9.10
N THR A 223 6.00 -31.19 -10.40
CA THR A 223 4.86 -31.28 -11.33
C THR A 223 5.23 -32.16 -12.48
N GLU A 224 4.21 -32.77 -13.06
CA GLU A 224 4.32 -33.54 -14.30
C GLU A 224 3.58 -32.78 -15.40
N ILE A 225 4.23 -32.59 -16.54
CA ILE A 225 3.60 -32.01 -17.71
C ILE A 225 2.90 -33.12 -18.46
N THR A 226 1.57 -33.09 -18.46
CA THR A 226 0.77 -34.03 -19.28
C THR A 226 0.57 -33.39 -20.65
N GLN A 227 1.29 -33.92 -21.62
CA GLN A 227 1.16 -33.51 -23.02
C GLN A 227 -0.05 -34.21 -23.68
N VAL A 228 -1.03 -33.40 -24.07
CA VAL A 228 -2.24 -33.90 -24.77
C VAL A 228 -2.08 -33.74 -26.29
N ASP A 229 -1.32 -32.76 -26.74
CA ASP A 229 -1.09 -32.46 -28.14
C ASP A 229 0.41 -32.22 -28.39
N PRO A 230 1.02 -32.87 -29.42
CA PRO A 230 2.45 -32.67 -29.73
C PRO A 230 2.87 -31.22 -30.02
N SER A 231 1.93 -30.36 -30.42
CA SER A 231 2.20 -28.94 -30.64
C SER A 231 2.60 -28.17 -29.33
N LEU A 232 2.41 -28.79 -28.17
CA LEU A 232 2.85 -28.21 -26.89
C LEU A 232 4.37 -28.02 -26.83
N ASP A 233 5.14 -28.93 -27.45
CA ASP A 233 6.61 -28.86 -27.48
C ASP A 233 7.15 -27.59 -28.15
N ALA A 234 6.35 -26.96 -29.00
CA ALA A 234 6.71 -25.66 -29.60
C ALA A 234 6.55 -24.47 -28.63
N ILE A 235 5.86 -24.68 -27.51
CA ILE A 235 5.53 -23.62 -26.53
C ILE A 235 6.25 -23.88 -25.21
N VAL A 236 6.22 -25.13 -24.73
CA VAL A 236 6.77 -25.54 -23.44
C VAL A 236 7.70 -26.73 -23.66
N SER A 237 8.95 -26.62 -23.24
CA SER A 237 9.87 -27.75 -23.32
C SER A 237 9.43 -28.90 -22.43
N SER A 238 9.68 -30.13 -22.85
CA SER A 238 9.33 -31.33 -22.09
C SER A 238 10.04 -31.46 -20.74
N ASP A 239 11.16 -30.74 -20.56
CA ASP A 239 11.91 -30.66 -19.30
C ASP A 239 11.57 -29.41 -18.47
N ALA A 240 10.63 -28.58 -18.91
CA ALA A 240 10.20 -27.39 -18.18
C ALA A 240 9.69 -27.76 -16.79
N LYS A 241 10.00 -26.91 -15.84
CA LYS A 241 9.60 -27.06 -14.43
C LYS A 241 8.70 -25.91 -14.02
N LEU A 242 7.74 -26.24 -13.18
CA LEU A 242 6.91 -25.20 -12.56
C LEU A 242 7.71 -24.48 -11.48
N GLU A 243 7.84 -23.18 -11.63
CA GLU A 243 8.51 -22.32 -10.67
C GLU A 243 7.49 -21.53 -9.85
N LYS A 244 7.59 -21.58 -8.52
CA LYS A 244 6.87 -20.67 -7.64
C LYS A 244 7.64 -19.37 -7.53
N LEU A 245 7.20 -18.34 -8.22
CA LEU A 245 7.87 -17.04 -8.27
C LEU A 245 7.64 -16.21 -7.00
N ALA A 246 6.45 -16.27 -6.42
CA ALA A 246 6.06 -15.50 -5.24
C ALA A 246 4.84 -16.11 -4.56
N GLY A 247 4.49 -15.59 -3.37
CA GLY A 247 3.30 -15.97 -2.62
C GLY A 247 2.87 -14.86 -1.67
N GLY A 248 1.83 -15.13 -0.85
CA GLY A 248 1.31 -14.15 0.11
C GLY A 248 0.25 -13.21 -0.47
N PHE A 249 -0.28 -13.51 -1.65
CA PHE A 249 -1.40 -12.79 -2.27
C PHE A 249 -2.73 -13.37 -1.81
N LEU A 250 -3.78 -12.53 -1.79
CA LEU A 250 -5.14 -12.99 -1.48
C LEU A 250 -5.74 -13.77 -2.64
N PHE A 251 -5.47 -13.31 -3.86
CA PHE A 251 -5.88 -13.96 -5.11
C PHE A 251 -5.03 -13.41 -6.25
N THR A 252 -4.61 -14.25 -7.18
CA THR A 252 -3.79 -13.78 -8.32
C THR A 252 -4.49 -14.08 -9.63
N GLU A 253 -4.54 -13.07 -10.51
CA GLU A 253 -5.16 -13.18 -11.83
C GLU A 253 -4.54 -12.18 -12.82
N GLY A 254 -4.90 -12.35 -14.11
CA GLY A 254 -4.55 -11.42 -15.18
C GLY A 254 -3.06 -11.20 -15.38
N PRO A 255 -2.21 -12.23 -15.43
CA PRO A 255 -0.78 -12.04 -15.66
C PRO A 255 -0.52 -11.49 -17.06
N VAL A 256 0.40 -10.54 -17.16
CA VAL A 256 0.90 -10.03 -18.44
C VAL A 256 2.40 -9.75 -18.35
N TRP A 257 3.16 -10.28 -19.30
CA TRP A 257 4.57 -9.97 -19.43
C TRP A 257 4.77 -8.64 -20.13
N VAL A 258 5.51 -7.75 -19.51
CA VAL A 258 5.98 -6.49 -20.11
C VAL A 258 7.38 -6.72 -20.66
N PRO A 259 7.59 -6.64 -21.98
CA PRO A 259 8.89 -6.89 -22.58
C PRO A 259 9.97 -5.91 -22.10
N SER A 260 11.22 -6.36 -22.13
CA SER A 260 12.37 -5.47 -21.89
C SER A 260 12.45 -4.36 -22.94
N THR A 261 12.96 -3.23 -22.50
CA THR A 261 13.36 -2.12 -23.39
C THR A 261 14.87 -1.97 -23.38
N ALA A 262 15.41 -1.00 -24.10
CA ALA A 262 16.84 -0.71 -24.07
C ALA A 262 17.36 -0.32 -22.67
N THR A 263 16.47 0.16 -21.78
CA THR A 263 16.83 0.71 -20.47
C THR A 263 16.21 -0.04 -19.28
N THR A 264 15.30 -0.97 -19.51
CA THR A 264 14.59 -1.71 -18.44
C THR A 264 14.49 -3.19 -18.77
N SER A 265 14.78 -4.06 -17.79
CA SER A 265 14.50 -5.48 -17.89
C SER A 265 12.99 -5.73 -18.02
N GLY A 266 12.62 -6.79 -18.71
CA GLY A 266 11.22 -7.24 -18.76
C GLY A 266 10.73 -7.65 -17.37
N TYR A 267 9.41 -7.60 -17.16
CA TYR A 267 8.81 -7.93 -15.88
C TYR A 267 7.38 -8.46 -16.04
N LEU A 268 6.92 -9.20 -15.05
CA LEU A 268 5.56 -9.68 -14.98
C LEU A 268 4.68 -8.71 -14.19
N LEU A 269 3.52 -8.36 -14.72
CA LEU A 269 2.44 -7.74 -13.96
C LEU A 269 1.33 -8.75 -13.73
N PHE A 270 0.71 -8.70 -12.57
CA PHE A 270 -0.47 -9.50 -12.25
C PHE A 270 -1.36 -8.78 -11.25
N SER A 271 -2.65 -9.05 -11.33
CA SER A 271 -3.66 -8.48 -10.44
C SER A 271 -3.83 -9.33 -9.19
N ASP A 272 -4.07 -8.66 -8.06
CA ASP A 272 -4.73 -9.22 -6.88
C ASP A 272 -6.07 -8.48 -6.72
N PRO A 273 -7.17 -9.04 -7.26
CA PRO A 273 -8.48 -8.40 -7.19
C PRO A 273 -8.98 -8.18 -5.78
N ASN A 274 -8.67 -9.08 -4.84
CA ASN A 274 -9.11 -8.97 -3.46
C ASN A 274 -8.35 -7.86 -2.72
N ALA A 275 -7.06 -7.70 -3.00
CA ALA A 275 -6.23 -6.63 -2.46
C ALA A 275 -6.39 -5.29 -3.21
N ASN A 276 -7.17 -5.23 -4.28
CA ASN A 276 -7.32 -4.06 -5.13
C ASN A 276 -5.98 -3.50 -5.65
N THR A 277 -5.06 -4.41 -6.00
CA THR A 277 -3.66 -4.09 -6.29
C THR A 277 -3.17 -4.82 -7.55
N ILE A 278 -2.31 -4.16 -8.32
CA ILE A 278 -1.49 -4.82 -9.34
C ILE A 278 -0.06 -4.88 -8.80
N TYR A 279 0.53 -6.07 -8.86
CA TYR A 279 1.90 -6.32 -8.49
C TYR A 279 2.80 -6.43 -9.71
N ARG A 280 4.06 -6.13 -9.50
CA ARG A 280 5.16 -6.34 -10.45
C ARG A 280 6.13 -7.35 -9.85
N TRP A 281 6.45 -8.39 -10.61
CA TRP A 281 7.56 -9.28 -10.33
C TRP A 281 8.67 -9.04 -11.36
N SER A 282 9.91 -8.99 -10.92
CA SER A 282 11.08 -8.84 -11.78
C SER A 282 11.91 -10.13 -11.84
N PRO A 283 12.69 -10.38 -12.91
CA PRO A 283 13.55 -11.57 -13.02
C PRO A 283 14.58 -11.70 -11.90
N GLU A 284 14.93 -10.59 -11.24
CA GLU A 284 15.78 -10.57 -10.05
C GLU A 284 15.04 -11.08 -8.81
N GLY A 285 13.79 -11.50 -8.98
CA GLY A 285 13.01 -12.11 -7.95
C GLY A 285 12.30 -11.13 -7.01
N GLN A 286 12.24 -9.86 -7.34
CA GLN A 286 11.59 -8.85 -6.50
C GLN A 286 10.11 -8.71 -6.86
N VAL A 287 9.27 -8.68 -5.83
CA VAL A 287 7.86 -8.29 -5.96
C VAL A 287 7.67 -6.89 -5.39
N SER A 288 6.99 -6.04 -6.13
CA SER A 288 6.65 -4.69 -5.71
C SER A 288 5.21 -4.35 -6.10
N VAL A 289 4.62 -3.41 -5.39
CA VAL A 289 3.33 -2.84 -5.78
C VAL A 289 3.54 -1.98 -7.02
N PHE A 290 2.84 -2.32 -8.10
CA PHE A 290 2.83 -1.53 -9.32
C PHE A 290 1.73 -0.46 -9.29
N ARG A 291 0.53 -0.85 -8.80
CA ARG A 291 -0.62 0.06 -8.74
C ARG A 291 -1.60 -0.35 -7.65
N THR A 292 -1.92 0.57 -6.75
CA THR A 292 -3.04 0.46 -5.81
C THR A 292 -4.34 0.98 -6.41
N LYS A 293 -5.48 0.69 -5.77
CA LYS A 293 -6.81 1.04 -6.29
C LYS A 293 -6.96 0.64 -7.76
N SER A 294 -6.47 -0.56 -8.05
CA SER A 294 -6.31 -1.04 -9.41
C SER A 294 -7.64 -1.21 -10.15
N GLY A 295 -8.70 -1.54 -9.42
CA GLY A 295 -10.04 -1.78 -9.99
C GLY A 295 -11.14 -0.92 -9.38
N TYR A 296 -11.01 -0.47 -8.13
CA TYR A 296 -12.00 0.35 -7.45
C TYR A 296 -11.35 1.55 -6.77
N SER A 297 -11.91 2.72 -7.00
CA SER A 297 -11.40 3.99 -6.47
C SER A 297 -12.34 4.67 -5.46
N GLY A 298 -13.49 4.06 -5.14
CA GLY A 298 -14.45 4.57 -4.17
C GLY A 298 -14.03 4.37 -2.71
N PHE A 299 -14.82 4.94 -1.79
CA PHE A 299 -14.54 4.93 -0.36
C PHE A 299 -15.02 3.66 0.35
N ASN A 300 -16.04 3.01 -0.18
CA ASN A 300 -16.67 1.82 0.41
C ASN A 300 -16.08 0.52 -0.13
N VAL A 301 -14.77 0.47 -0.29
CA VAL A 301 -14.06 -0.70 -0.85
C VAL A 301 -14.35 -2.00 -0.08
N GLY A 302 -14.60 -1.91 1.22
CA GLY A 302 -14.93 -3.06 2.07
C GLY A 302 -16.26 -3.75 1.76
N GLU A 303 -17.15 -3.11 1.00
CA GLU A 303 -18.41 -3.72 0.55
C GLU A 303 -18.20 -4.66 -0.65
N TYR A 304 -17.02 -4.64 -1.25
CA TYR A 304 -16.71 -5.42 -2.45
C TYR A 304 -15.82 -6.62 -2.11
N HIS A 305 -16.24 -7.79 -2.54
CA HIS A 305 -15.44 -9.01 -2.36
C HIS A 305 -14.16 -8.99 -3.23
N GLN A 306 -14.25 -8.46 -4.44
CA GLN A 306 -13.13 -8.35 -5.39
C GLN A 306 -13.14 -6.95 -6.04
N PRO A 307 -12.70 -5.91 -5.31
CA PRO A 307 -12.75 -4.55 -5.82
C PRO A 307 -11.71 -4.27 -6.90
N GLY A 308 -10.64 -5.04 -6.97
CA GLY A 308 -9.46 -4.78 -7.77
C GLY A 308 -9.64 -4.94 -9.28
N SER A 309 -8.53 -4.82 -9.98
CA SER A 309 -8.43 -5.18 -11.38
C SER A 309 -8.47 -6.70 -11.55
N ASN A 310 -8.91 -7.13 -12.72
CA ASN A 310 -8.89 -8.52 -13.14
C ASN A 310 -7.88 -8.67 -14.29
N GLY A 311 -8.31 -8.90 -15.53
CA GLY A 311 -7.42 -9.06 -16.66
C GLY A 311 -6.55 -7.85 -16.98
N LEU A 312 -5.28 -8.11 -17.28
CA LEU A 312 -4.31 -7.15 -17.77
C LEU A 312 -3.89 -7.55 -19.19
N THR A 313 -3.61 -6.58 -20.04
CA THR A 313 -3.03 -6.82 -21.37
C THR A 313 -2.27 -5.59 -21.87
N LEU A 314 -1.37 -5.81 -22.82
CA LEU A 314 -0.70 -4.72 -23.52
C LEU A 314 -1.33 -4.53 -24.90
N ASP A 315 -1.51 -3.28 -25.31
CA ASP A 315 -1.88 -2.99 -26.68
C ASP A 315 -0.67 -3.06 -27.63
N SER A 316 -0.90 -2.88 -28.94
CA SER A 316 0.16 -2.94 -29.97
C SER A 316 1.27 -1.89 -29.80
N LYS A 317 1.07 -0.89 -28.94
CA LYS A 317 2.06 0.14 -28.58
C LYS A 317 2.70 -0.12 -27.22
N GLY A 318 2.46 -1.28 -26.62
CA GLY A 318 2.99 -1.66 -25.30
C GLY A 318 2.32 -0.94 -24.12
N ARG A 319 1.15 -0.29 -24.32
CA ARG A 319 0.43 0.40 -23.25
C ARG A 319 -0.46 -0.58 -22.49
N LEU A 320 -0.41 -0.49 -21.15
CA LEU A 320 -1.18 -1.35 -20.29
C LEU A 320 -2.68 -1.03 -20.33
N THR A 321 -3.47 -2.04 -20.61
CA THR A 321 -4.93 -2.02 -20.51
C THR A 321 -5.36 -2.83 -19.31
N ILE A 322 -6.28 -2.30 -18.49
CA ILE A 322 -6.70 -2.84 -17.21
C ILE A 322 -8.21 -2.99 -17.18
N ASN A 323 -8.68 -4.19 -16.86
CA ASN A 323 -10.09 -4.42 -16.55
C ASN A 323 -10.33 -4.05 -15.08
N GLN A 324 -11.00 -2.93 -14.84
CA GLN A 324 -11.36 -2.48 -13.50
C GLN A 324 -12.70 -3.10 -13.08
N HIS A 325 -12.65 -4.19 -12.31
CA HIS A 325 -13.84 -4.90 -11.87
C HIS A 325 -14.74 -4.02 -10.99
N GLY A 326 -14.20 -3.41 -9.95
CA GLY A 326 -14.97 -2.58 -9.04
C GLY A 326 -15.54 -1.31 -9.68
N ASN A 327 -14.80 -0.64 -10.57
CA ASN A 327 -15.28 0.52 -11.32
C ASN A 327 -16.10 0.16 -12.57
N ARG A 328 -16.24 -1.13 -12.90
CA ARG A 328 -16.98 -1.65 -14.06
C ARG A 328 -16.60 -0.97 -15.37
N ARG A 329 -15.30 -0.86 -15.64
CA ARG A 329 -14.77 -0.21 -16.84
C ARG A 329 -13.46 -0.84 -17.28
N VAL A 330 -13.10 -0.58 -18.54
CA VAL A 330 -11.78 -0.89 -19.09
C VAL A 330 -11.03 0.41 -19.28
N ILE A 331 -9.82 0.48 -18.78
CA ILE A 331 -8.94 1.64 -18.91
C ILE A 331 -7.65 1.28 -19.62
N ARG A 332 -7.01 2.26 -20.20
CA ARG A 332 -5.64 2.19 -20.71
C ARG A 332 -4.77 3.19 -19.98
N VAL A 333 -3.58 2.76 -19.58
CA VAL A 333 -2.56 3.64 -19.00
C VAL A 333 -1.72 4.24 -20.14
N GLU A 334 -1.72 5.56 -20.24
CA GLU A 334 -0.95 6.29 -21.24
C GLU A 334 0.53 6.47 -20.77
N PRO A 335 1.47 6.76 -21.68
CA PRO A 335 2.91 6.84 -21.36
C PRO A 335 3.26 7.82 -20.22
N ARG A 336 2.44 8.85 -20.01
CA ARG A 336 2.62 9.83 -18.92
C ARG A 336 1.89 9.45 -17.63
N GLY A 337 1.36 8.22 -17.52
CA GLY A 337 0.62 7.75 -16.35
C GLY A 337 -0.86 8.15 -16.32
N ASN A 338 -1.32 9.02 -17.20
CA ASN A 338 -2.74 9.35 -17.34
C ASN A 338 -3.54 8.11 -17.75
N ILE A 339 -4.81 8.08 -17.42
CA ILE A 339 -5.71 6.99 -17.82
C ILE A 339 -6.71 7.46 -18.85
N THR A 340 -6.93 6.62 -19.88
CA THR A 340 -8.01 6.77 -20.85
C THR A 340 -9.04 5.68 -20.57
N VAL A 341 -10.29 6.06 -20.37
CA VAL A 341 -11.39 5.09 -20.25
C VAL A 341 -11.77 4.63 -21.64
N LEU A 342 -11.62 3.35 -21.92
CA LEU A 342 -11.92 2.75 -23.23
C LEU A 342 -13.38 2.32 -23.32
N VAL A 343 -13.91 1.73 -22.25
CA VAL A 343 -15.30 1.25 -22.16
C VAL A 343 -15.80 1.42 -20.74
N THR A 344 -17.03 1.89 -20.60
CA THR A 344 -17.81 1.93 -19.36
C THR A 344 -19.13 1.22 -19.56
N ILE A 345 -19.64 0.54 -18.53
CA ILE A 345 -20.99 -0.02 -18.58
C ILE A 345 -21.96 1.00 -18.07
N MET A 346 -22.94 1.31 -18.86
CA MET A 346 -24.01 2.27 -18.53
C MET A 346 -25.32 1.63 -18.07
N THR A 347 -25.44 0.30 -18.00
CA THR A 347 -26.71 -0.37 -17.63
C THR A 347 -26.55 -1.47 -16.58
N ALA A 348 -27.54 -1.56 -15.70
CA ALA A 348 -27.56 -2.25 -14.42
C ALA A 348 -27.63 -3.78 -14.46
N SER A 349 -27.41 -4.47 -15.57
CA SER A 349 -27.76 -5.89 -15.64
C SER A 349 -26.76 -6.85 -16.27
N VAL A 350 -25.49 -6.53 -16.35
CA VAL A 350 -24.52 -7.54 -16.85
C VAL A 350 -23.28 -7.61 -15.96
N SER A 351 -23.08 -8.79 -15.39
CA SER A 351 -21.84 -9.20 -14.76
C SER A 351 -20.71 -9.19 -15.80
N ILE A 352 -20.02 -8.06 -15.97
CA ILE A 352 -18.74 -8.03 -16.67
C ILE A 352 -17.65 -8.17 -15.64
N ALA A 353 -17.60 -9.31 -15.09
CA ALA A 353 -16.46 -9.77 -14.38
C ALA A 353 -15.90 -10.93 -15.17
N ARG A 354 -14.63 -11.00 -15.28
CA ARG A 354 -13.92 -12.21 -15.70
C ARG A 354 -13.84 -12.38 -17.20
N THR A 355 -12.96 -11.65 -17.87
CA THR A 355 -12.56 -12.15 -19.18
C THR A 355 -11.21 -11.60 -19.60
N ILE A 356 -10.39 -12.49 -20.06
CA ILE A 356 -9.17 -12.22 -20.81
C ILE A 356 -9.57 -11.52 -22.09
N TRP A 357 -9.00 -10.34 -22.33
CA TRP A 357 -9.22 -9.58 -23.54
C TRP A 357 -8.15 -9.90 -24.56
N CYS A 358 -8.55 -10.25 -25.77
CA CYS A 358 -7.67 -10.21 -26.92
C CYS A 358 -7.84 -8.84 -27.60
N ILE A 359 -6.80 -8.03 -27.66
CA ILE A 359 -6.78 -6.84 -28.48
C ILE A 359 -6.26 -7.24 -29.86
N ALA A 360 -7.18 -7.43 -30.79
CA ALA A 360 -6.81 -7.63 -32.20
C ALA A 360 -6.25 -6.32 -32.81
N PRO A 361 -5.35 -6.40 -33.80
CA PRO A 361 -4.75 -5.20 -34.42
C PRO A 361 -5.74 -4.30 -35.15
N MET A 362 -7.00 -4.67 -35.31
CA MET A 362 -8.04 -3.89 -35.99
C MET A 362 -9.25 -3.59 -35.10
N ALA A 363 -9.34 -2.38 -34.72
CA ALA A 363 -10.47 -1.42 -34.60
C ALA A 363 -11.84 -1.84 -34.02
N ARG A 364 -12.08 -3.04 -33.48
CA ARG A 364 -13.33 -3.35 -32.77
C ARG A 364 -13.08 -4.18 -31.51
N CYS A 365 -13.19 -3.54 -30.35
CA CYS A 365 -13.46 -4.25 -29.11
C CYS A 365 -14.91 -4.71 -29.11
N THR A 366 -15.17 -5.98 -29.33
CA THR A 366 -16.47 -6.60 -29.07
C THR A 366 -16.41 -7.31 -27.72
N LEU A 367 -17.31 -6.94 -26.82
CA LEU A 367 -17.51 -7.62 -25.54
C LEU A 367 -18.07 -9.03 -25.81
N PRO A 368 -17.42 -10.10 -25.38
CA PRO A 368 -18.02 -11.42 -25.51
C PRO A 368 -19.19 -11.55 -24.55
N THR A 369 -20.34 -11.88 -25.08
CA THR A 369 -21.47 -12.44 -24.31
C THR A 369 -21.13 -13.86 -23.86
N ARG A 370 -21.81 -14.37 -22.84
CA ARG A 370 -21.54 -15.67 -22.14
C ARG A 370 -21.19 -16.88 -23.01
N HIS A 371 -21.34 -16.81 -24.32
CA HIS A 371 -21.15 -17.95 -25.25
C HIS A 371 -20.43 -17.62 -26.56
N SER A 372 -19.82 -16.45 -26.72
CA SER A 372 -19.15 -16.14 -27.98
C SER A 372 -17.63 -16.31 -27.88
N VAL A 373 -17.15 -17.29 -28.65
CA VAL A 373 -15.71 -17.44 -28.94
C VAL A 373 -15.33 -16.35 -29.95
N CYS A 374 -14.29 -15.60 -29.67
CA CYS A 374 -13.72 -14.66 -30.65
C CYS A 374 -13.31 -15.43 -31.91
N ARG A 375 -14.05 -15.26 -33.01
CA ARG A 375 -13.83 -15.99 -34.27
C ARG A 375 -12.58 -15.58 -35.05
N THR A 376 -11.85 -14.58 -34.56
CA THR A 376 -10.65 -14.04 -35.22
C THR A 376 -9.33 -14.40 -34.54
N CYS A 377 -9.35 -15.10 -33.38
CA CYS A 377 -8.17 -15.69 -32.82
C CYS A 377 -8.05 -17.15 -33.29
N SER A 378 -7.38 -17.36 -34.38
CA SER A 378 -7.33 -18.67 -35.05
C SER A 378 -6.41 -19.72 -34.39
N THR A 379 -5.87 -19.46 -33.16
CA THR A 379 -4.86 -20.41 -32.66
C THR A 379 -4.87 -20.70 -31.16
N ILE A 380 -5.68 -20.07 -30.30
CA ILE A 380 -5.70 -20.46 -28.88
C ILE A 380 -7.15 -20.58 -28.39
N ARG A 381 -7.62 -21.78 -28.18
CA ARG A 381 -8.83 -22.06 -27.41
C ARG A 381 -8.46 -22.08 -25.93
N VAL A 382 -8.77 -21.02 -25.21
CA VAL A 382 -8.77 -21.07 -23.75
C VAL A 382 -10.18 -21.38 -23.28
N ARG A 383 -10.40 -22.56 -22.73
CA ARG A 383 -11.62 -22.89 -22.00
C ARG A 383 -11.56 -22.15 -20.65
N SER A 384 -12.64 -21.51 -20.27
CA SER A 384 -12.81 -21.00 -18.92
C SER A 384 -12.72 -22.16 -17.92
N CYS A 385 -11.63 -22.26 -17.19
CA CYS A 385 -11.51 -23.18 -16.07
C CYS A 385 -11.91 -22.48 -14.78
N HIS A 386 -12.81 -23.11 -14.06
CA HIS A 386 -13.23 -22.75 -12.70
C HIS A 386 -12.24 -23.22 -11.63
N THR A 387 -11.00 -23.41 -11.97
CA THR A 387 -9.94 -23.81 -11.04
C THR A 387 -8.68 -23.03 -11.36
N ALA A 388 -8.06 -22.50 -10.34
CA ALA A 388 -6.81 -21.77 -10.42
C ALA A 388 -5.75 -22.64 -11.12
N ALA A 389 -5.38 -22.25 -12.33
CA ALA A 389 -4.18 -22.76 -12.98
C ALA A 389 -3.23 -21.57 -13.14
N SER A 390 -2.13 -21.63 -12.43
CA SER A 390 -0.96 -20.79 -12.68
C SER A 390 -0.37 -21.25 -14.00
N ILE A 391 -0.23 -20.37 -14.96
CA ILE A 391 0.55 -20.65 -16.17
C ILE A 391 1.86 -19.86 -16.00
N ALA A 392 2.94 -20.58 -16.09
CA ALA A 392 4.30 -20.07 -16.10
C ALA A 392 4.59 -19.20 -17.34
#